data_28efd8290352bd1c13f1bcb715d4fc53
#
_entry.id   28efd8290352bd1c13f1bcb715d4fc53
#
_cell.length_a   1.000
_cell.length_b   1.000
_cell.length_c   1.000
_cell.angle_alpha   90.00
_cell.angle_beta   90.00
_cell.angle_gamma   90.00
#
_symmetry.space_group_name_H-M   'P 1'
#
loop_
_entity.id
_entity.type
_entity.pdbx_description
1 polymer ?
#
loop_
_entity_poly.entity_id
_entity_poly.type
_entity_poly.pdbx_seq_one_letter_code
_entity_poly.pdbx_strand_id
1 'polypeptide(L)'
;KVLVPAPVVNAISNEFARANENVTITGDYFLDDPNVPLEIVLPGNQTLPRENITSITKNAVSFNMPANVESGYITIKGIYGNSRSKFYIYDRRNILFDWDGLSGGLASGLGWRDGSKVKHNDGDDAFPSLDGTPYICFSGDLAGDIGSSWAEDGFSFNYWPNAGQNELTTVFPRFAEYLEEYGVSGLQIKFEVLVPDTNPWTTCGLQMIFSSNDDVTYETATNAFFSSTSVPRGLWIPWKETGSYSTGGKWTTVAVNLSDFNKTHEGNPCDAALDAKHFTGLTFFVWHGGIAGTDGSPVIAIDNIRVVPIEK
;
A
#
# COMPACT_ATOMS: atom_id res chain seq x y z
N LYS A 1 -18.18 -10.56 -36.60
CA LYS A 1 -17.74 -11.42 -35.48
C LYS A 1 -17.15 -10.51 -34.42
N VAL A 2 -17.83 -10.36 -33.30
CA VAL A 2 -17.31 -9.62 -32.15
C VAL A 2 -16.22 -10.49 -31.53
N LEU A 3 -14.97 -10.02 -31.54
CA LEU A 3 -13.90 -10.67 -30.83
C LEU A 3 -14.01 -10.28 -29.34
N VAL A 4 -14.22 -11.25 -28.49
CA VAL A 4 -14.13 -11.04 -27.03
C VAL A 4 -12.64 -11.19 -26.66
N PRO A 5 -12.04 -10.19 -25.99
CA PRO A 5 -10.65 -10.28 -25.61
C PRO A 5 -10.41 -11.31 -24.52
N ALA A 6 -9.16 -11.71 -24.34
CA ALA A 6 -8.73 -12.51 -23.20
C ALA A 6 -9.02 -11.78 -21.88
N PRO A 7 -9.12 -12.49 -20.75
CA PRO A 7 -9.34 -11.88 -19.44
C PRO A 7 -8.32 -10.77 -19.14
N VAL A 8 -8.76 -9.72 -18.45
CA VAL A 8 -7.88 -8.68 -17.90
C VAL A 8 -7.84 -8.83 -16.39
N VAL A 9 -6.65 -8.99 -15.82
CA VAL A 9 -6.46 -9.36 -14.40
C VAL A 9 -5.72 -8.21 -13.71
N ASN A 10 -6.48 -7.24 -13.16
CA ASN A 10 -5.92 -5.96 -12.74
C ASN A 10 -5.37 -5.95 -11.31
N ALA A 11 -6.15 -6.42 -10.34
CA ALA A 11 -5.81 -6.32 -8.93
C ALA A 11 -6.45 -7.47 -8.12
N ILE A 12 -5.92 -7.73 -6.95
CA ILE A 12 -6.51 -8.62 -5.94
C ILE A 12 -6.72 -7.83 -4.64
N SER A 13 -7.76 -8.14 -3.89
CA SER A 13 -8.11 -7.41 -2.67
C SER A 13 -7.00 -7.43 -1.62
N ASN A 14 -6.27 -8.53 -1.49
CA ASN A 14 -5.12 -8.67 -0.60
C ASN A 14 -4.03 -9.51 -1.28
N GLU A 15 -2.89 -8.90 -1.58
CA GLU A 15 -1.73 -9.59 -2.17
C GLU A 15 -0.98 -10.48 -1.16
N PHE A 16 -1.27 -10.37 0.14
CA PHE A 16 -0.71 -11.17 1.22
C PHE A 16 -1.78 -11.97 1.98
N ALA A 17 -2.80 -12.44 1.26
CA ALA A 17 -3.90 -13.17 1.85
C ALA A 17 -3.47 -14.43 2.60
N ARG A 18 -4.09 -14.68 3.76
CA ARG A 18 -3.89 -15.89 4.53
C ARG A 18 -4.61 -17.09 3.88
N ALA A 19 -4.20 -18.28 4.29
CA ALA A 19 -4.94 -19.49 3.98
C ALA A 19 -6.41 -19.38 4.43
N ASN A 20 -7.32 -19.79 3.57
CA ASN A 20 -8.77 -19.71 3.72
C ASN A 20 -9.38 -18.29 3.73
N GLU A 21 -8.59 -17.26 3.56
CA GLU A 21 -9.12 -15.91 3.35
C GLU A 21 -9.83 -15.82 1.99
N ASN A 22 -11.05 -15.27 1.98
CA ASN A 22 -11.76 -15.00 0.74
C ASN A 22 -11.23 -13.69 0.13
N VAL A 23 -10.67 -13.78 -1.06
CA VAL A 23 -10.12 -12.67 -1.84
C VAL A 23 -10.87 -12.50 -3.14
N THR A 24 -10.79 -11.28 -3.70
CA THR A 24 -11.44 -10.94 -4.96
C THR A 24 -10.41 -10.38 -5.93
N ILE A 25 -10.29 -11.00 -7.10
CA ILE A 25 -9.57 -10.45 -8.25
C ILE A 25 -10.54 -9.57 -9.03
N THR A 26 -10.14 -8.34 -9.32
CA THR A 26 -10.86 -7.42 -10.19
C THR A 26 -10.20 -7.32 -11.55
N GLY A 27 -11.02 -7.15 -12.57
CA GLY A 27 -10.55 -7.08 -13.95
C GLY A 27 -11.69 -6.91 -14.94
N ASP A 28 -11.60 -7.61 -16.07
CA ASP A 28 -12.67 -7.64 -17.09
C ASP A 28 -12.60 -8.95 -17.89
N TYR A 29 -13.70 -9.24 -18.59
CA TYR A 29 -13.86 -10.39 -19.46
C TYR A 29 -13.70 -11.75 -18.76
N PHE A 30 -14.05 -11.84 -17.50
CA PHE A 30 -14.14 -13.12 -16.80
C PHE A 30 -15.43 -13.82 -17.25
N LEU A 31 -15.25 -14.89 -18.00
CA LEU A 31 -16.36 -15.69 -18.49
C LEU A 31 -16.20 -17.14 -18.03
N ASP A 32 -17.20 -17.61 -17.32
CA ASP A 32 -17.30 -19.00 -16.90
C ASP A 32 -18.19 -19.77 -17.90
N ASP A 33 -17.58 -20.31 -18.93
CA ASP A 33 -18.29 -21.08 -19.95
C ASP A 33 -18.50 -22.53 -19.49
N PRO A 34 -19.68 -23.11 -19.65
CA PRO A 34 -19.95 -24.50 -19.19
C PRO A 34 -19.05 -25.55 -19.86
N ASN A 35 -18.60 -25.30 -21.09
CA ASN A 35 -17.75 -26.24 -21.81
C ASN A 35 -16.23 -25.98 -21.64
N VAL A 36 -15.88 -24.73 -21.29
CA VAL A 36 -14.50 -24.29 -20.98
C VAL A 36 -14.56 -23.44 -19.72
N PRO A 37 -14.70 -24.08 -18.55
CA PRO A 37 -14.80 -23.34 -17.28
C PRO A 37 -13.59 -22.44 -17.05
N LEU A 38 -13.83 -21.28 -16.42
CA LEU A 38 -12.77 -20.38 -16.00
C LEU A 38 -11.90 -21.06 -14.95
N GLU A 39 -10.59 -21.05 -15.15
CA GLU A 39 -9.59 -21.57 -14.22
C GLU A 39 -8.71 -20.46 -13.66
N ILE A 40 -8.36 -20.57 -12.40
CA ILE A 40 -7.34 -19.74 -11.74
C ILE A 40 -6.12 -20.62 -11.52
N VAL A 41 -4.97 -20.18 -12.03
CA VAL A 41 -3.69 -20.85 -11.82
C VAL A 41 -2.84 -19.96 -10.93
N LEU A 42 -2.56 -20.44 -9.73
CA LEU A 42 -1.71 -19.79 -8.74
C LEU A 42 -0.22 -20.00 -9.08
N PRO A 43 0.70 -19.19 -8.49
CA PRO A 43 2.13 -19.41 -8.65
C PRO A 43 2.54 -20.85 -8.34
N GLY A 44 3.62 -21.33 -8.98
CA GLY A 44 4.01 -22.75 -8.89
C GLY A 44 3.18 -23.67 -9.79
N ASN A 45 2.41 -23.12 -10.73
CA ASN A 45 1.53 -23.87 -11.64
C ASN A 45 0.40 -24.65 -10.93
N GLN A 46 -0.02 -24.16 -9.79
CA GLN A 46 -1.07 -24.77 -8.98
C GLN A 46 -2.45 -24.30 -9.48
N THR A 47 -3.20 -25.19 -10.12
CA THR A 47 -4.61 -24.90 -10.47
C THR A 47 -5.45 -24.86 -9.20
N LEU A 48 -6.17 -23.76 -9.00
CA LEU A 48 -7.09 -23.60 -7.88
C LEU A 48 -8.26 -24.59 -8.03
N PRO A 49 -8.55 -25.42 -7.01
CA PRO A 49 -9.72 -26.28 -7.02
C PRO A 49 -11.02 -25.49 -7.24
N ARG A 50 -11.93 -26.00 -8.06
CA ARG A 50 -13.15 -25.28 -8.41
C ARG A 50 -14.02 -24.92 -7.19
N GLU A 51 -14.05 -25.77 -6.19
CA GLU A 51 -14.76 -25.56 -4.93
C GLU A 51 -14.24 -24.37 -4.12
N ASN A 52 -13.02 -23.91 -4.37
CA ASN A 52 -12.48 -22.70 -3.74
C ASN A 52 -13.04 -21.43 -4.38
N ILE A 53 -13.54 -21.48 -5.61
CA ILE A 53 -14.12 -20.32 -6.30
C ILE A 53 -15.54 -20.09 -5.76
N THR A 54 -15.76 -18.92 -5.16
CA THR A 54 -17.02 -18.58 -4.50
C THR A 54 -17.94 -17.72 -5.36
N SER A 55 -17.40 -16.97 -6.32
CA SER A 55 -18.17 -16.11 -7.21
C SER A 55 -17.39 -15.78 -8.49
N ILE A 56 -18.08 -15.75 -9.61
CA ILE A 56 -17.55 -15.25 -10.89
C ILE A 56 -18.57 -14.28 -11.48
N THR A 57 -18.13 -13.10 -11.79
CA THR A 57 -18.85 -12.11 -12.59
C THR A 57 -17.95 -11.65 -13.74
N LYS A 58 -18.46 -10.87 -14.67
CA LYS A 58 -17.66 -10.34 -15.77
C LYS A 58 -16.40 -9.59 -15.31
N ASN A 59 -16.48 -8.91 -14.15
CA ASN A 59 -15.45 -7.97 -13.67
C ASN A 59 -14.76 -8.41 -12.38
N ALA A 60 -15.20 -9.49 -11.75
CA ALA A 60 -14.67 -9.96 -10.48
C ALA A 60 -14.75 -11.48 -10.33
N VAL A 61 -13.71 -12.05 -9.76
CA VAL A 61 -13.66 -13.46 -9.36
C VAL A 61 -13.24 -13.53 -7.90
N SER A 62 -14.05 -14.15 -7.05
CA SER A 62 -13.75 -14.35 -5.64
C SER A 62 -13.46 -15.81 -5.35
N PHE A 63 -12.48 -16.06 -4.48
CA PHE A 63 -12.08 -17.40 -4.09
C PHE A 63 -11.43 -17.42 -2.72
N ASN A 64 -11.39 -18.60 -2.11
CA ASN A 64 -10.68 -18.83 -0.85
C ASN A 64 -9.23 -19.21 -1.17
N MET A 65 -8.27 -18.43 -0.63
CA MET A 65 -6.85 -18.68 -0.85
C MET A 65 -6.42 -20.01 -0.22
N PRO A 66 -5.79 -20.93 -0.97
CA PRO A 66 -5.24 -22.15 -0.38
C PRO A 66 -4.04 -21.86 0.52
N ALA A 67 -3.68 -22.85 1.32
CA ALA A 67 -2.42 -22.81 2.07
C ALA A 67 -1.20 -23.06 1.15
N ASN A 68 -0.03 -22.57 1.58
CA ASN A 68 1.27 -22.84 0.94
C ASN A 68 1.37 -22.42 -0.53
N VAL A 69 0.74 -21.30 -0.88
CA VAL A 69 0.87 -20.69 -2.20
C VAL A 69 2.22 -19.99 -2.30
N GLU A 70 2.94 -20.23 -3.39
CA GLU A 70 4.22 -19.57 -3.68
C GLU A 70 4.03 -18.09 -4.05
N SER A 71 5.12 -17.32 -3.99
CA SER A 71 5.13 -15.95 -4.52
C SER A 71 5.08 -15.96 -6.04
N GLY A 72 4.33 -15.05 -6.64
CA GLY A 72 4.30 -14.95 -8.10
C GLY A 72 3.02 -14.37 -8.68
N TYR A 73 2.89 -14.51 -9.98
CA TYR A 73 1.72 -14.07 -10.74
C TYR A 73 0.62 -15.11 -10.70
N ILE A 74 -0.62 -14.64 -10.72
CA ILE A 74 -1.81 -15.46 -10.95
C ILE A 74 -2.11 -15.43 -12.45
N THR A 75 -2.52 -16.57 -13.02
CA THR A 75 -3.01 -16.65 -14.39
C THR A 75 -4.48 -17.03 -14.37
N ILE A 76 -5.31 -16.28 -15.09
CA ILE A 76 -6.70 -16.67 -15.36
C ILE A 76 -6.77 -17.23 -16.77
N LYS A 77 -7.33 -18.44 -16.90
CA LYS A 77 -7.59 -19.12 -18.16
C LYS A 77 -9.08 -19.16 -18.42
N GLY A 78 -9.48 -18.82 -19.62
CA GLY A 78 -10.88 -18.84 -20.03
C GLY A 78 -11.01 -19.17 -21.51
N ILE A 79 -12.24 -19.29 -21.98
CA ILE A 79 -12.57 -19.69 -23.37
C ILE A 79 -11.96 -18.75 -24.43
N TYR A 80 -11.68 -17.49 -24.08
CA TYR A 80 -11.12 -16.51 -25.01
C TYR A 80 -9.61 -16.30 -24.84
N GLY A 81 -8.96 -17.09 -24.01
CA GLY A 81 -7.51 -17.06 -23.80
C GLY A 81 -7.10 -16.97 -22.34
N ASN A 82 -5.82 -16.83 -22.14
CA ASN A 82 -5.18 -16.81 -20.83
C ASN A 82 -4.51 -15.47 -20.59
N SER A 83 -4.56 -14.98 -19.36
CA SER A 83 -3.90 -13.74 -18.99
C SER A 83 -3.24 -13.84 -17.62
N ARG A 84 -2.03 -13.31 -17.54
CA ARG A 84 -1.29 -13.14 -16.31
C ARG A 84 -1.80 -11.90 -15.57
N SER A 85 -1.77 -11.94 -14.25
CA SER A 85 -2.12 -10.80 -13.39
C SER A 85 -1.14 -9.63 -13.56
N LYS A 86 -1.67 -8.41 -13.39
CA LYS A 86 -0.89 -7.17 -13.25
C LYS A 86 -0.47 -6.91 -11.79
N PHE A 87 -0.43 -7.94 -10.99
CA PHE A 87 0.02 -7.93 -9.61
C PHE A 87 0.78 -9.23 -9.30
N TYR A 88 1.56 -9.17 -8.25
CA TYR A 88 2.41 -10.27 -7.80
C TYR A 88 2.04 -10.56 -6.34
N ILE A 89 1.50 -11.74 -6.04
CA ILE A 89 1.15 -12.12 -4.67
C ILE A 89 2.39 -12.53 -3.88
N TYR A 90 2.39 -12.20 -2.59
CA TYR A 90 3.49 -12.46 -1.65
C TYR A 90 4.83 -11.89 -2.13
N ASP A 91 4.78 -10.68 -2.72
CA ASP A 91 5.97 -10.01 -3.24
C ASP A 91 6.82 -9.42 -2.10
N ARG A 92 7.87 -10.14 -1.72
CA ARG A 92 8.83 -9.73 -0.71
C ARG A 92 10.16 -9.23 -1.30
N ARG A 93 10.23 -9.03 -2.61
CA ARG A 93 11.48 -8.67 -3.31
C ARG A 93 12.05 -7.31 -2.90
N ASN A 94 11.22 -6.36 -2.50
CA ASN A 94 11.63 -5.03 -2.07
C ASN A 94 10.69 -4.45 -1.00
N ILE A 95 10.44 -5.21 0.06
CA ILE A 95 9.80 -4.68 1.25
C ILE A 95 10.77 -3.74 1.95
N LEU A 96 10.33 -2.51 2.21
CA LEU A 96 11.08 -1.50 2.95
C LEU A 96 10.77 -1.60 4.44
N PHE A 97 9.49 -1.73 4.80
CA PHE A 97 9.03 -1.78 6.18
C PHE A 97 7.90 -2.80 6.33
N ASP A 98 8.14 -3.82 7.15
CA ASP A 98 7.16 -4.84 7.55
C ASP A 98 7.12 -5.03 9.08
N TRP A 99 7.93 -4.28 9.81
CA TRP A 99 8.07 -4.30 11.28
C TRP A 99 8.38 -5.66 11.90
N ASP A 100 8.77 -6.64 11.12
CA ASP A 100 9.19 -7.99 11.52
C ASP A 100 10.59 -8.00 12.15
N GLY A 101 10.72 -7.45 13.33
CA GLY A 101 12.01 -7.32 14.00
C GLY A 101 12.88 -6.22 13.41
N LEU A 102 12.27 -5.15 12.89
CA LEU A 102 12.94 -4.04 12.23
C LEU A 102 13.61 -4.47 10.94
N SER A 103 12.81 -4.80 10.00
CA SER A 103 13.18 -5.25 8.67
C SER A 103 14.35 -4.51 8.09
N GLY A 104 15.19 -5.21 7.40
CA GLY A 104 16.37 -4.63 6.79
C GLY A 104 17.40 -4.07 7.75
N GLY A 105 17.32 -4.38 9.04
CA GLY A 105 18.25 -3.88 10.04
C GLY A 105 18.05 -2.41 10.42
N LEU A 106 16.87 -1.86 10.17
CA LEU A 106 16.49 -0.49 10.53
C LEU A 106 16.19 -0.39 12.02
N ALA A 107 17.19 -0.54 12.87
CA ALA A 107 17.04 -0.41 14.30
C ALA A 107 16.65 1.02 14.71
N SER A 108 15.89 1.15 15.80
CA SER A 108 15.66 2.44 16.45
C SER A 108 16.98 3.19 16.65
N GLY A 109 17.02 4.47 16.29
CA GLY A 109 18.23 5.29 16.31
C GLY A 109 19.01 5.37 15.00
N LEU A 110 18.62 4.62 13.96
CA LEU A 110 19.22 4.70 12.62
C LEU A 110 18.39 5.58 11.66
N GLY A 111 17.63 6.53 12.19
CA GLY A 111 16.76 7.41 11.41
C GLY A 111 15.26 7.19 11.64
N TRP A 112 14.89 6.15 12.37
CA TRP A 112 13.49 5.85 12.67
C TRP A 112 12.93 6.76 13.76
N ARG A 113 11.75 7.32 13.50
CA ARG A 113 10.98 8.10 14.46
C ARG A 113 9.49 7.84 14.28
N ASP A 114 8.84 7.36 15.34
CA ASP A 114 7.40 7.22 15.41
C ASP A 114 6.76 8.40 16.13
N GLY A 115 5.62 8.85 15.64
CA GLY A 115 4.76 9.78 16.34
C GLY A 115 4.06 9.13 17.52
N SER A 116 3.55 9.95 18.43
CA SER A 116 2.92 9.50 19.69
C SER A 116 1.62 8.69 19.50
N LYS A 117 1.02 8.77 18.31
CA LYS A 117 -0.20 8.06 17.92
C LYS A 117 0.06 6.81 17.07
N VAL A 118 1.32 6.46 16.89
CA VAL A 118 1.74 5.23 16.20
C VAL A 118 2.03 4.16 17.23
N LYS A 119 1.47 3.00 17.03
CA LYS A 119 1.70 1.82 17.87
C LYS A 119 2.18 0.67 17.01
N HIS A 120 3.09 -0.12 17.56
CA HIS A 120 3.43 -1.42 17.01
C HIS A 120 2.48 -2.45 17.64
N ASN A 121 1.91 -3.31 16.83
CA ASN A 121 0.94 -4.30 17.27
C ASN A 121 1.26 -5.66 16.68
N ASP A 122 1.16 -6.70 17.49
CA ASP A 122 1.38 -8.10 17.08
C ASP A 122 0.07 -8.78 16.61
N GLY A 123 -1.03 -8.05 16.64
CA GLY A 123 -2.36 -8.54 16.33
C GLY A 123 -3.14 -8.98 17.57
N ASP A 124 -4.43 -8.74 17.52
CA ASP A 124 -5.41 -9.21 18.49
C ASP A 124 -6.71 -9.60 17.75
N ASP A 125 -7.74 -10.01 18.48
CA ASP A 125 -9.00 -10.46 17.86
C ASP A 125 -9.73 -9.35 17.09
N ALA A 126 -9.56 -8.06 17.49
CA ALA A 126 -10.17 -6.92 16.83
C ALA A 126 -9.34 -6.44 15.64
N PHE A 127 -8.03 -6.58 15.72
CA PHE A 127 -7.07 -6.19 14.69
C PHE A 127 -6.10 -7.34 14.44
N PRO A 128 -6.51 -8.38 13.69
CA PRO A 128 -5.64 -9.52 13.43
C PRO A 128 -4.42 -9.07 12.62
N SER A 129 -3.25 -9.59 12.97
CA SER A 129 -2.05 -9.39 12.17
C SER A 129 -2.26 -9.92 10.75
N LEU A 130 -1.60 -9.31 9.76
CA LEU A 130 -1.66 -9.74 8.37
C LEU A 130 -1.11 -11.16 8.18
N ASP A 131 0.01 -11.47 8.79
CA ASP A 131 0.74 -12.73 8.60
C ASP A 131 1.26 -13.37 9.90
N GLY A 132 0.83 -12.87 11.04
CA GLY A 132 1.25 -13.33 12.36
C GLY A 132 2.41 -12.55 12.96
N THR A 133 2.87 -11.49 12.28
CA THR A 133 3.99 -10.64 12.66
C THR A 133 3.53 -9.22 13.02
N PRO A 134 4.40 -8.40 13.64
CA PRO A 134 4.06 -7.01 13.99
C PRO A 134 3.71 -6.13 12.77
N TYR A 135 2.90 -5.13 13.01
CA TYR A 135 2.55 -4.07 12.07
C TYR A 135 2.41 -2.74 12.81
N ILE A 136 2.33 -1.61 12.11
CA ILE A 136 2.02 -0.33 12.74
C ILE A 136 0.55 0.01 12.67
N CYS A 137 0.09 0.79 13.64
CA CYS A 137 -1.27 1.27 13.72
C CYS A 137 -1.29 2.75 14.11
N PHE A 138 -1.89 3.58 13.26
CA PHE A 138 -2.22 4.96 13.58
C PHE A 138 -3.59 4.98 14.27
N SER A 139 -3.67 5.57 15.47
CA SER A 139 -4.91 5.56 16.26
C SER A 139 -5.07 6.83 17.09
N GLY A 140 -6.17 7.54 16.95
CA GLY A 140 -6.49 8.72 17.72
C GLY A 140 -7.52 9.62 17.04
N ASP A 141 -7.83 10.73 17.70
CA ASP A 141 -8.83 11.69 17.24
C ASP A 141 -8.28 12.60 16.14
N LEU A 142 -9.08 12.81 15.11
CA LEU A 142 -8.83 13.73 14.00
C LEU A 142 -10.04 14.65 13.82
N ALA A 143 -9.78 15.95 13.67
CA ALA A 143 -10.82 16.95 13.38
C ALA A 143 -11.09 17.04 11.88
N GLY A 144 -12.35 17.28 11.52
CA GLY A 144 -12.81 17.35 10.14
C GLY A 144 -12.50 18.64 9.41
N ASP A 145 -12.19 19.71 10.14
CA ASP A 145 -11.93 21.01 9.56
C ASP A 145 -10.56 21.07 8.89
N ILE A 146 -10.50 21.62 7.67
CA ILE A 146 -9.25 21.85 6.96
C ILE A 146 -8.32 22.73 7.79
N GLY A 147 -7.09 22.25 8.02
CA GLY A 147 -6.04 22.98 8.73
C GLY A 147 -6.15 22.97 10.25
N SER A 148 -7.17 22.33 10.84
CA SER A 148 -7.32 22.22 12.31
C SER A 148 -6.79 20.91 12.88
N SER A 149 -6.57 19.90 12.06
CA SER A 149 -6.03 18.60 12.48
C SER A 149 -4.51 18.60 12.49
N TRP A 150 -3.93 19.06 13.58
CA TRP A 150 -2.49 19.03 13.83
C TRP A 150 -2.09 17.71 14.48
N ALA A 151 -2.01 16.68 13.65
CA ALA A 151 -1.67 15.34 14.11
C ALA A 151 -0.40 14.79 13.42
N GLU A 152 0.28 15.62 12.60
CA GLU A 152 1.39 15.21 11.75
C GLU A 152 2.51 14.57 12.54
N ASP A 153 2.93 15.15 13.65
CA ASP A 153 3.97 14.55 14.48
C ASP A 153 3.46 13.38 15.33
N GLY A 154 2.17 13.34 15.60
CA GLY A 154 1.50 12.26 16.32
C GLY A 154 1.18 11.06 15.42
N PHE A 155 0.58 11.34 14.26
CA PHE A 155 0.15 10.34 13.27
C PHE A 155 1.19 10.13 12.19
N SER A 156 2.48 9.94 12.54
CA SER A 156 3.55 9.77 11.56
C SER A 156 4.47 8.61 11.90
N PHE A 157 4.82 7.85 10.87
CA PHE A 157 5.96 6.97 10.83
C PHE A 157 7.01 7.61 9.94
N ASN A 158 8.22 7.78 10.44
CA ASN A 158 9.30 8.47 9.74
C ASN A 158 10.56 7.64 9.75
N TYR A 159 11.21 7.54 8.60
CA TYR A 159 12.55 7.05 8.46
C TYR A 159 13.41 8.15 7.82
N TRP A 160 14.23 8.82 8.61
CA TRP A 160 15.03 9.97 8.21
C TRP A 160 16.51 9.73 8.52
N PRO A 161 17.23 8.97 7.71
CA PRO A 161 18.64 8.74 7.93
C PRO A 161 19.45 10.03 7.73
N ASN A 162 20.61 10.13 8.39
CA ASN A 162 21.57 11.18 8.10
C ASN A 162 22.34 10.86 6.82
N ALA A 163 22.91 11.89 6.19
CA ALA A 163 23.61 11.79 4.92
C ALA A 163 24.70 10.71 4.95
N GLY A 164 24.67 9.80 4.00
CA GLY A 164 25.60 8.68 3.88
C GLY A 164 25.41 7.56 4.93
N GLN A 165 24.34 7.62 5.73
CA GLN A 165 24.07 6.62 6.76
C GLN A 165 22.70 5.96 6.51
N ASN A 166 22.69 4.69 6.17
CA ASN A 166 21.44 3.89 6.06
C ASN A 166 20.36 4.50 5.16
N GLU A 167 20.73 5.20 4.10
CA GLU A 167 19.78 5.69 3.10
C GLU A 167 18.99 4.53 2.49
N LEU A 168 17.71 4.72 2.19
CA LEU A 168 16.84 3.63 1.72
C LEU A 168 17.41 2.87 0.54
N THR A 169 17.96 3.55 -0.46
CA THR A 169 18.56 2.91 -1.63
C THR A 169 19.87 2.19 -1.35
N THR A 170 20.50 2.47 -0.21
CA THR A 170 21.69 1.75 0.27
C THR A 170 21.30 0.53 1.09
N VAL A 171 20.34 0.68 1.99
CA VAL A 171 19.81 -0.42 2.82
C VAL A 171 19.05 -1.44 1.98
N PHE A 172 18.33 -0.96 0.97
CA PHE A 172 17.54 -1.78 0.04
C PHE A 172 18.10 -1.67 -1.39
N PRO A 173 19.16 -2.39 -1.74
CA PRO A 173 19.82 -2.27 -3.05
C PRO A 173 18.86 -2.61 -4.22
N ARG A 174 17.86 -3.46 -4.00
CA ARG A 174 16.83 -3.74 -5.00
C ARG A 174 16.02 -2.48 -5.37
N PHE A 175 15.85 -1.55 -4.44
CA PHE A 175 15.18 -0.28 -4.72
C PHE A 175 16.00 0.57 -5.70
N ALA A 176 17.32 0.65 -5.49
CA ALA A 176 18.22 1.35 -6.42
C ALA A 176 18.18 0.72 -7.82
N GLU A 177 18.24 -0.61 -7.92
CA GLU A 177 18.14 -1.36 -9.18
C GLU A 177 16.81 -1.05 -9.90
N TYR A 178 15.68 -1.03 -9.17
CA TYR A 178 14.38 -0.71 -9.75
C TYR A 178 14.28 0.74 -10.24
N LEU A 179 14.88 1.71 -9.54
CA LEU A 179 14.94 3.10 -9.99
C LEU A 179 15.75 3.22 -11.28
N GLU A 180 16.86 2.48 -11.40
CA GLU A 180 17.68 2.46 -12.61
C GLU A 180 16.93 1.80 -13.79
N GLU A 181 16.28 0.67 -13.55
CA GLU A 181 15.63 -0.13 -14.62
C GLU A 181 14.30 0.48 -15.09
N TYR A 182 13.46 0.96 -14.16
CA TYR A 182 12.08 1.38 -14.47
C TYR A 182 11.88 2.89 -14.39
N GLY A 183 12.78 3.61 -13.74
CA GLY A 183 12.60 5.03 -13.41
C GLY A 183 11.44 5.25 -12.44
N VAL A 184 11.27 6.50 -11.98
CA VAL A 184 10.20 6.86 -11.04
C VAL A 184 8.81 6.53 -11.62
N SER A 185 8.57 6.81 -12.88
CA SER A 185 7.28 6.61 -13.53
C SER A 185 6.90 5.14 -13.74
N GLY A 186 7.86 4.23 -13.68
CA GLY A 186 7.64 2.79 -13.80
C GLY A 186 7.43 2.06 -12.46
N LEU A 187 7.43 2.80 -11.35
CA LEU A 187 7.34 2.25 -10.00
C LEU A 187 6.08 2.70 -9.26
N GLN A 188 5.66 1.88 -8.31
CA GLN A 188 4.56 2.17 -7.39
C GLN A 188 4.96 1.76 -5.98
N ILE A 189 4.44 2.49 -5.00
CA ILE A 189 4.47 2.07 -3.60
C ILE A 189 3.22 1.25 -3.31
N LYS A 190 3.39 0.15 -2.60
CA LYS A 190 2.28 -0.69 -2.13
C LYS A 190 2.39 -0.93 -0.64
N PHE A 191 1.27 -1.14 -0.02
CA PHE A 191 1.15 -1.54 1.39
C PHE A 191 -0.19 -2.21 1.61
N GLU A 192 -0.31 -2.99 2.66
CA GLU A 192 -1.58 -3.49 3.14
C GLU A 192 -2.12 -2.55 4.22
N VAL A 193 -3.43 -2.32 4.20
CA VAL A 193 -4.14 -1.48 5.16
C VAL A 193 -5.33 -2.22 5.73
N LEU A 194 -5.61 -1.99 7.03
CA LEU A 194 -6.83 -2.44 7.70
C LEU A 194 -7.43 -1.25 8.44
N VAL A 195 -8.70 -0.96 8.15
CA VAL A 195 -9.51 0.06 8.82
C VAL A 195 -10.83 -0.59 9.24
N PRO A 196 -11.11 -0.74 10.53
CA PRO A 196 -12.31 -1.43 11.01
C PRO A 196 -13.59 -0.60 10.82
N ASP A 197 -14.72 -1.26 10.66
CA ASP A 197 -16.03 -0.61 10.55
C ASP A 197 -16.44 0.15 11.80
N THR A 198 -15.94 -0.27 12.95
CA THR A 198 -16.23 0.37 14.26
C THR A 198 -15.55 1.72 14.44
N ASN A 199 -14.47 1.98 13.69
CA ASN A 199 -13.70 3.22 13.71
C ASN A 199 -13.34 3.60 12.26
N PRO A 200 -14.32 3.99 11.43
CA PRO A 200 -14.08 4.33 10.05
C PRO A 200 -13.24 5.59 9.91
N TRP A 201 -12.54 5.69 8.81
CA TRP A 201 -11.76 6.87 8.46
C TRP A 201 -12.64 7.87 7.71
N THR A 202 -12.72 9.11 8.20
CA THR A 202 -13.67 10.13 7.73
C THR A 202 -13.04 11.48 7.49
N THR A 203 -11.74 11.64 7.79
CA THR A 203 -11.06 12.95 7.66
C THR A 203 -9.55 12.78 7.51
N CYS A 204 -8.89 13.79 6.98
CA CYS A 204 -7.48 13.81 6.65
C CYS A 204 -7.08 12.78 5.58
N GLY A 205 -5.90 12.90 5.04
CA GLY A 205 -5.34 11.96 4.06
C GLY A 205 -4.10 11.26 4.59
N LEU A 206 -3.83 10.06 4.09
CA LEU A 206 -2.51 9.46 4.22
C LEU A 206 -1.58 10.15 3.24
N GLN A 207 -0.51 10.72 3.74
CA GLN A 207 0.53 11.38 2.99
C GLN A 207 1.79 10.51 3.01
N MET A 208 2.37 10.31 1.86
CA MET A 208 3.59 9.52 1.67
C MET A 208 4.65 10.43 1.06
N ILE A 209 5.78 10.57 1.73
CA ILE A 209 6.87 11.42 1.27
C ILE A 209 8.15 10.60 1.18
N PHE A 210 8.76 10.54 -0.01
CA PHE A 210 10.17 10.24 -0.12
C PHE A 210 10.97 11.53 0.02
N SER A 211 12.00 11.52 0.84
CA SER A 211 12.79 12.72 1.17
C SER A 211 14.26 12.55 0.84
N SER A 212 14.90 13.67 0.52
CA SER A 212 16.36 13.77 0.45
C SER A 212 16.94 14.18 1.81
N ASN A 213 18.26 14.09 1.96
CA ASN A 213 18.94 14.58 3.15
C ASN A 213 18.91 16.12 3.26
N ASP A 214 18.70 16.83 2.15
CA ASP A 214 18.52 18.29 2.15
C ASP A 214 17.13 18.67 2.68
N ASP A 215 16.13 17.80 2.54
CA ASP A 215 14.78 18.04 3.03
C ASP A 215 14.68 17.79 4.54
N VAL A 216 15.19 16.67 5.00
CA VAL A 216 15.13 16.26 6.41
C VAL A 216 16.12 15.13 6.70
N THR A 217 16.75 15.20 7.88
CA THR A 217 17.52 14.10 8.48
C THR A 217 17.08 13.89 9.92
N TYR A 218 17.50 12.80 10.54
CA TYR A 218 17.22 12.56 11.95
C TYR A 218 17.68 13.70 12.86
N GLU A 219 18.84 14.32 12.55
CA GLU A 219 19.41 15.43 13.32
C GLU A 219 18.72 16.76 13.03
N THR A 220 18.18 16.97 11.81
CA THR A 220 17.53 18.22 11.39
C THR A 220 16.00 18.15 11.44
N ALA A 221 15.45 17.06 11.96
CA ALA A 221 14.01 16.81 12.01
C ALA A 221 13.24 17.95 12.68
N THR A 222 12.28 18.52 11.93
CA THR A 222 11.35 19.53 12.42
C THR A 222 9.96 19.29 11.88
N ASN A 223 8.94 19.76 12.61
CA ASN A 223 7.54 19.66 12.13
C ASN A 223 7.28 20.49 10.87
N ALA A 224 8.13 21.47 10.56
CA ALA A 224 8.03 22.25 9.32
C ALA A 224 8.17 21.38 8.06
N PHE A 225 8.85 20.25 8.14
CA PHE A 225 8.95 19.30 7.03
C PHE A 225 7.57 18.81 6.56
N PHE A 226 6.64 18.53 7.48
CA PHE A 226 5.30 18.01 7.13
C PHE A 226 4.47 19.00 6.31
N SER A 227 4.65 20.30 6.50
CA SER A 227 3.95 21.37 5.77
C SER A 227 4.76 21.95 4.59
N SER A 228 5.92 21.39 4.27
CA SER A 228 6.72 21.84 3.14
C SER A 228 5.93 21.72 1.84
N THR A 229 5.92 22.79 1.04
CA THR A 229 5.31 22.82 -0.29
C THR A 229 6.29 22.50 -1.41
N SER A 230 7.58 22.36 -1.09
CA SER A 230 8.66 22.08 -2.04
C SER A 230 9.02 20.59 -2.12
N VAL A 231 8.50 19.77 -1.22
CA VAL A 231 8.72 18.31 -1.21
C VAL A 231 7.48 17.59 -1.74
N PRO A 232 7.56 16.97 -2.92
CA PRO A 232 6.40 16.31 -3.53
C PRO A 232 6.01 15.06 -2.74
N ARG A 233 4.72 14.78 -2.69
CA ARG A 233 4.16 13.64 -1.97
C ARG A 233 3.03 12.96 -2.71
N GLY A 234 2.84 11.70 -2.41
CA GLY A 234 1.62 10.95 -2.69
C GLY A 234 0.58 11.25 -1.62
N LEU A 235 -0.68 11.37 -2.04
CA LEU A 235 -1.80 11.64 -1.17
C LEU A 235 -2.91 10.63 -1.43
N TRP A 236 -3.31 9.91 -0.40
CA TRP A 236 -4.38 8.92 -0.48
C TRP A 236 -5.50 9.26 0.51
N ILE A 237 -6.70 9.57 -0.01
CA ILE A 237 -7.89 9.96 0.74
C ILE A 237 -9.03 9.03 0.36
N PRO A 238 -9.08 7.80 0.92
CA PRO A 238 -10.03 6.78 0.45
C PRO A 238 -11.49 7.09 0.77
N TRP A 239 -11.76 7.92 1.75
CA TRP A 239 -13.11 8.33 2.16
C TRP A 239 -13.70 9.46 1.31
N LYS A 240 -12.92 10.09 0.43
CA LYS A 240 -13.25 11.33 -0.28
C LYS A 240 -14.61 11.28 -1.01
N GLU A 241 -14.89 10.17 -1.70
CA GLU A 241 -16.11 10.04 -2.50
C GLU A 241 -17.31 9.53 -1.69
N THR A 242 -17.05 8.83 -0.60
CA THR A 242 -18.07 8.12 0.21
C THR A 242 -18.34 8.79 1.55
N GLY A 243 -17.49 9.73 1.98
CA GLY A 243 -17.53 10.36 3.30
C GLY A 243 -17.00 9.49 4.43
N SER A 244 -16.76 8.20 4.17
CA SER A 244 -16.28 7.23 5.16
C SER A 244 -15.56 6.09 4.45
N TYR A 245 -14.51 5.56 5.07
CA TYR A 245 -13.77 4.41 4.55
C TYR A 245 -13.50 3.39 5.65
N SER A 246 -13.77 2.13 5.34
CA SER A 246 -13.31 0.98 6.11
C SER A 246 -12.96 -0.16 5.16
N THR A 247 -12.21 -1.13 5.65
CA THR A 247 -11.86 -2.35 4.89
C THR A 247 -12.71 -3.54 5.31
N GLY A 248 -13.77 -3.33 6.10
CA GLY A 248 -14.57 -4.42 6.65
C GLY A 248 -13.81 -5.31 7.64
N GLY A 249 -12.79 -4.77 8.31
CA GLY A 249 -11.93 -5.54 9.21
C GLY A 249 -10.99 -6.52 8.51
N LYS A 250 -10.78 -6.36 7.20
CA LYS A 250 -9.87 -7.20 6.39
C LYS A 250 -8.69 -6.36 5.90
N TRP A 251 -7.54 -6.99 5.79
CA TRP A 251 -6.41 -6.38 5.13
C TRP A 251 -6.65 -6.22 3.63
N THR A 252 -6.29 -5.08 3.09
CA THR A 252 -6.50 -4.72 1.68
C THR A 252 -5.23 -4.11 1.14
N THR A 253 -4.82 -4.51 -0.07
CA THR A 253 -3.66 -3.94 -0.75
C THR A 253 -4.00 -2.60 -1.37
N VAL A 254 -3.17 -1.59 -1.10
CA VAL A 254 -3.20 -0.27 -1.72
C VAL A 254 -1.97 -0.10 -2.59
N ALA A 255 -2.14 0.48 -3.76
CA ALA A 255 -1.07 0.83 -4.69
C ALA A 255 -1.18 2.29 -5.10
N VAL A 256 -0.07 3.03 -5.03
CA VAL A 256 0.03 4.42 -5.48
C VAL A 256 1.25 4.55 -6.39
N ASN A 257 1.05 5.02 -7.62
CA ASN A 257 2.16 5.20 -8.55
C ASN A 257 3.09 6.32 -8.06
N LEU A 258 4.40 6.13 -8.19
CA LEU A 258 5.34 7.18 -7.81
C LEU A 258 5.22 8.43 -8.71
N SER A 259 4.70 8.29 -9.92
CA SER A 259 4.34 9.43 -10.78
C SER A 259 3.25 10.34 -10.20
N ASP A 260 2.44 9.82 -9.25
CA ASP A 260 1.38 10.57 -8.58
C ASP A 260 1.87 11.33 -7.33
N PHE A 261 3.18 11.19 -7.01
CA PHE A 261 3.85 11.98 -5.97
C PHE A 261 4.15 13.38 -6.49
N ASN A 262 3.10 14.16 -6.69
CA ASN A 262 3.13 15.50 -7.28
C ASN A 262 2.24 16.50 -6.52
N LYS A 263 1.94 16.21 -5.26
CA LYS A 263 1.05 17.03 -4.42
C LYS A 263 1.81 17.69 -3.27
N THR A 264 1.25 18.81 -2.79
CA THR A 264 1.56 19.39 -1.49
C THR A 264 0.67 18.77 -0.40
N HIS A 265 0.91 19.11 0.86
CA HIS A 265 0.09 18.66 1.99
C HIS A 265 -1.41 19.04 1.89
N GLU A 266 -1.72 20.08 1.13
CA GLU A 266 -3.10 20.55 0.89
C GLU A 266 -3.72 19.95 -0.38
N GLY A 267 -3.04 19.02 -1.04
CA GLY A 267 -3.54 18.40 -2.27
C GLY A 267 -3.36 19.26 -3.54
N ASN A 268 -2.74 20.43 -3.43
CA ASN A 268 -2.40 21.26 -4.58
C ASN A 268 -1.25 20.62 -5.38
N PRO A 269 -1.08 20.94 -6.66
CA PRO A 269 0.11 20.54 -7.40
C PRO A 269 1.38 21.05 -6.72
N CYS A 270 2.41 20.20 -6.64
CA CYS A 270 3.74 20.57 -6.19
C CYS A 270 4.58 20.96 -7.41
N ASP A 271 5.32 22.08 -7.32
CA ASP A 271 6.19 22.53 -8.40
C ASP A 271 7.45 21.65 -8.55
N ALA A 272 7.85 20.97 -7.48
CA ALA A 272 8.95 20.02 -7.51
C ALA A 272 8.48 18.64 -7.98
N ALA A 273 9.30 17.96 -8.76
CA ALA A 273 9.10 16.57 -9.15
C ALA A 273 9.83 15.63 -8.20
N LEU A 274 9.24 14.46 -7.98
CA LEU A 274 9.93 13.36 -7.32
C LEU A 274 11.06 12.87 -8.24
N ASP A 275 12.30 12.95 -7.78
CA ASP A 275 13.49 12.58 -8.52
C ASP A 275 14.44 11.68 -7.70
N ALA A 276 15.54 11.26 -8.30
CA ALA A 276 16.46 10.29 -7.71
C ALA A 276 17.05 10.71 -6.34
N LYS A 277 17.13 12.01 -6.03
CA LYS A 277 17.68 12.50 -4.77
C LYS A 277 16.76 12.28 -3.56
N HIS A 278 15.45 12.09 -3.81
CA HIS A 278 14.44 11.98 -2.75
C HIS A 278 14.36 10.59 -2.11
N PHE A 279 15.09 9.60 -2.61
CA PHE A 279 14.94 8.21 -2.13
C PHE A 279 15.94 7.86 -1.02
N THR A 280 16.18 8.77 -0.08
CA THR A 280 17.01 8.53 1.10
C THR A 280 16.18 8.22 2.34
N GLY A 281 15.02 8.85 2.49
CA GLY A 281 14.07 8.66 3.59
C GLY A 281 12.65 8.43 3.13
N LEU A 282 11.79 8.04 4.07
CA LEU A 282 10.36 7.80 3.84
C LEU A 282 9.55 8.25 5.04
N THR A 283 8.45 8.93 4.78
CA THR A 283 7.45 9.33 5.78
C THR A 283 6.07 8.86 5.36
N PHE A 284 5.35 8.22 6.29
CA PHE A 284 3.92 7.98 6.22
C PHE A 284 3.26 8.75 7.35
N PHE A 285 2.28 9.60 7.04
CA PHE A 285 1.55 10.31 8.09
C PHE A 285 0.13 10.66 7.65
N VAL A 286 -0.75 10.82 8.64
CA VAL A 286 -2.17 11.15 8.42
C VAL A 286 -2.38 12.59 8.84
N TRP A 287 -2.66 13.46 7.87
CA TRP A 287 -2.88 14.88 8.12
C TRP A 287 -3.55 15.56 6.93
N HIS A 288 -4.25 16.64 7.18
CA HIS A 288 -4.79 17.61 6.22
C HIS A 288 -5.36 16.95 4.92
N GLY A 289 -4.83 17.29 3.77
CA GLY A 289 -5.23 16.73 2.48
C GLY A 289 -6.01 17.72 1.60
N GLY A 290 -6.26 18.92 2.09
CA GLY A 290 -6.95 19.98 1.36
C GLY A 290 -8.48 19.80 1.23
N ILE A 291 -9.05 18.85 1.94
CA ILE A 291 -10.49 18.54 1.88
C ILE A 291 -11.07 18.40 3.29
N ALA A 292 -12.20 19.07 3.53
CA ALA A 292 -12.94 18.91 4.77
C ALA A 292 -13.55 17.51 4.87
N GLY A 293 -13.44 16.93 6.07
CA GLY A 293 -14.05 15.65 6.43
C GLY A 293 -15.01 15.81 7.60
N THR A 294 -15.26 14.71 8.29
CA THR A 294 -16.03 14.65 9.53
C THR A 294 -15.11 14.25 10.66
N ASP A 295 -15.24 14.86 11.85
CA ASP A 295 -14.49 14.46 13.02
C ASP A 295 -14.59 12.95 13.23
N GLY A 296 -13.49 12.31 13.60
CA GLY A 296 -13.44 10.89 13.81
C GLY A 296 -12.23 10.46 14.63
N SER A 297 -12.25 9.19 15.01
CA SER A 297 -11.15 8.54 15.73
C SER A 297 -10.73 7.28 14.99
N PRO A 298 -10.18 7.42 13.78
CA PRO A 298 -9.86 6.26 12.95
C PRO A 298 -8.77 5.40 13.59
N VAL A 299 -8.80 4.11 13.23
CA VAL A 299 -7.72 3.18 13.46
C VAL A 299 -7.24 2.70 12.09
N ILE A 300 -5.99 2.98 11.76
CA ILE A 300 -5.41 2.69 10.45
C ILE A 300 -4.17 1.83 10.66
N ALA A 301 -4.32 0.53 10.46
CA ALA A 301 -3.21 -0.41 10.50
C ALA A 301 -2.54 -0.49 9.13
N ILE A 302 -1.21 -0.52 9.09
CA ILE A 302 -0.41 -0.58 7.87
C ILE A 302 0.68 -1.62 8.03
N ASP A 303 0.92 -2.38 6.96
CA ASP A 303 1.97 -3.39 6.90
C ASP A 303 2.58 -3.49 5.49
N ASN A 304 3.72 -4.17 5.37
CA ASN A 304 4.38 -4.54 4.12
C ASN A 304 4.56 -3.37 3.12
N ILE A 305 5.05 -2.22 3.59
CA ILE A 305 5.40 -1.10 2.69
C ILE A 305 6.52 -1.55 1.76
N ARG A 306 6.26 -1.50 0.45
CA ARG A 306 7.20 -1.90 -0.60
C ARG A 306 7.13 -0.98 -1.80
N VAL A 307 8.23 -0.90 -2.54
CA VAL A 307 8.29 -0.25 -3.85
C VAL A 307 8.56 -1.31 -4.91
N VAL A 308 7.67 -1.41 -5.88
CA VAL A 308 7.70 -2.46 -6.91
C VAL A 308 7.40 -1.88 -8.28
N PRO A 309 7.84 -2.55 -9.36
CA PRO A 309 7.48 -2.15 -10.72
C PRO A 309 5.96 -2.19 -10.94
N ILE A 310 5.48 -1.27 -11.79
CA ILE A 310 4.11 -1.33 -12.31
C ILE A 310 4.05 -2.44 -13.35
N GLU A 311 3.29 -3.47 -13.08
CA GLU A 311 3.10 -4.61 -13.99
C GLU A 311 2.16 -4.24 -15.16
N LYS A 312 2.54 -4.69 -16.37
CA LYS A 312 1.83 -4.38 -17.63
C LYS A 312 0.91 -5.51 -18.07
#